data_3d11af54c189f378feee20dc4dbb6c9e
#
_entry.id   3d11af54c189f378feee20dc4dbb6c9e
#
_cell.length_a   1.000
_cell.length_b   1.000
_cell.length_c   1.000
_cell.angle_alpha   90.00
_cell.angle_beta   90.00
_cell.angle_gamma   90.00
#
_symmetry.space_group_name_H-M   'P 1'
#
loop_
_entity.id
_entity.type
_entity.pdbx_description
1 polymer ?
#
loop_
_entity_poly.entity_id
_entity_poly.type
_entity_poly.pdbx_seq_one_letter_code
_entity_poly.pdbx_strand_id
1 'polypeptide(L)'
;MTKSDPKPGGAELGEPGAEPNGPSPELVERFRQFEARVDRAVRLIAQLKQDKQRLEVRLDEATRARAEAVRRIDDLLDKIDGLL
;
A
#
# COMPACT_ATOMS: atom_id res chain seq x y z
N MET A 1 12.74 -60.93 -5.88
CA MET A 1 12.61 -60.43 -6.02
C MET A 1 12.36 -59.60 -6.08
N THR A 2 12.26 -59.72 -5.94
CA THR A 2 11.86 -58.88 -6.00
C THR A 2 11.67 -58.00 -5.99
N LYS A 3 11.44 -57.89 -5.69
CA LYS A 3 11.05 -57.03 -5.72
C LYS A 3 10.91 -56.05 -5.55
N SER A 4 10.85 -56.16 -5.27
CA SER A 4 10.49 -55.17 -5.14
C SER A 4 10.56 -54.30 -5.10
N ASP A 5 10.57 -54.27 -5.00
CA ASP A 5 10.37 -53.32 -4.99
C ASP A 5 10.26 -52.47 -5.20
N PRO A 6 10.23 -52.42 -5.13
CA PRO A 6 9.89 -51.48 -5.30
C PRO A 6 9.56 -50.71 -5.32
N LYS A 7 9.24 -50.65 -4.94
CA LYS A 7 8.71 -49.88 -5.01
C LYS A 7 8.59 -49.04 -4.79
N PRO A 8 8.79 -49.10 -4.45
CA PRO A 8 8.47 -48.30 -4.24
C PRO A 8 8.48 -47.47 -4.21
N GLY A 9 8.66 -47.62 -3.95
CA GLY A 9 8.64 -46.80 -3.80
C GLY A 9 8.17 -45.99 -4.25
N GLY A 10 8.16 -45.84 -4.64
CA GLY A 10 7.71 -44.91 -5.17
C GLY A 10 6.46 -44.63 -4.86
N ALA A 11 6.05 -45.18 -4.58
CA ALA A 11 4.88 -44.91 -4.46
C ALA A 11 4.55 -44.16 -3.39
N GLU A 12 4.84 -44.16 -2.82
CA GLU A 12 4.50 -43.52 -1.93
C GLU A 12 4.59 -42.36 -1.89
N LEU A 13 5.02 -42.15 -2.19
CA LEU A 13 5.21 -41.04 -2.23
C LEU A 13 4.22 -40.29 -2.54
N GLY A 14 3.76 -40.54 -3.00
CA GLY A 14 2.85 -39.81 -3.37
C GLY A 14 1.95 -39.53 -2.64
N GLU A 15 1.96 -39.57 -2.17
CA GLU A 15 1.18 -39.19 -1.73
C GLU A 15 0.59 -38.50 -1.61
N PRO A 16 0.37 -38.72 -1.25
CA PRO A 16 -0.79 -38.38 -0.98
C PRO A 16 -1.14 -37.06 -1.17
N GLY A 17 -1.62 -36.55 -0.60
CA GLY A 17 -2.00 -35.33 -0.78
C GLY A 17 -1.27 -34.64 -1.73
N ALA A 18 -0.22 -35.21 -1.96
CA ALA A 18 0.56 -34.57 -2.88
C ALA A 18 0.05 -34.82 -4.20
N GLU A 19 -0.67 -33.98 -4.72
CA GLU A 19 -1.07 -34.12 -6.00
C GLU A 19 0.03 -33.87 -6.88
N PRO A 20 0.34 -34.73 -7.76
CA PRO A 20 1.42 -34.48 -8.68
C PRO A 20 1.11 -33.34 -9.60
N ASN A 21 -0.15 -33.03 -9.73
CA ASN A 21 -0.54 -32.09 -10.72
C ASN A 21 -0.81 -30.72 -10.24
N GLY A 22 -0.50 -30.44 -9.01
CA GLY A 22 -0.72 -29.10 -8.62
C GLY A 22 -0.74 -28.90 -7.13
N PRO A 23 -0.88 -27.68 -6.69
CA PRO A 23 -0.89 -27.39 -5.27
C PRO A 23 -2.18 -27.86 -4.62
N SER A 24 -2.12 -28.05 -3.33
CA SER A 24 -3.30 -28.44 -2.59
C SER A 24 -4.30 -27.30 -2.56
N PRO A 25 -5.57 -27.60 -2.38
CA PRO A 25 -6.59 -26.53 -2.27
C PRO A 25 -6.29 -25.57 -1.13
N GLU A 26 -5.73 -26.07 -0.06
CA GLU A 26 -5.38 -25.23 1.07
C GLU A 26 -4.31 -24.21 0.69
N LEU A 27 -3.33 -24.63 -0.06
CA LEU A 27 -2.26 -23.77 -0.50
C LEU A 27 -2.80 -22.71 -1.49
N VAL A 28 -3.69 -23.12 -2.37
CA VAL A 28 -4.31 -22.22 -3.32
C VAL A 28 -5.09 -21.14 -2.58
N GLU A 29 -5.80 -21.53 -1.52
CA GLU A 29 -6.60 -20.59 -0.76
C GLU A 29 -5.70 -19.58 -0.04
N ARG A 30 -4.59 -20.05 0.52
CA ARG A 30 -3.64 -19.14 1.16
C ARG A 30 -3.06 -18.14 0.18
N PHE A 31 -2.78 -18.61 -1.01
CA PHE A 31 -2.24 -17.74 -2.04
C PHE A 31 -3.24 -16.67 -2.43
N ARG A 32 -4.51 -17.03 -2.55
CA ARG A 32 -5.56 -16.05 -2.84
C ARG A 32 -5.67 -15.02 -1.74
N GLN A 33 -5.61 -15.45 -0.50
CA GLN A 33 -5.68 -14.52 0.63
C GLN A 33 -4.49 -13.58 0.62
N PHE A 34 -3.33 -14.09 0.28
CA PHE A 34 -2.15 -13.27 0.18
C PHE A 34 -2.29 -12.23 -0.93
N GLU A 35 -2.78 -12.65 -2.09
CA GLU A 35 -3.00 -11.72 -3.19
C GLU A 35 -3.99 -10.64 -2.81
N ALA A 36 -5.06 -11.01 -2.12
CA ALA A 36 -6.05 -10.03 -1.69
C ALA A 36 -5.44 -9.00 -0.74
N ARG A 37 -4.56 -9.44 0.13
CA ARG A 37 -3.87 -8.51 1.04
C ARG A 37 -2.95 -7.57 0.29
N VAL A 38 -2.23 -8.10 -0.69
CA VAL A 38 -1.34 -7.28 -1.50
C VAL A 38 -2.15 -6.23 -2.27
N ASP A 39 -3.27 -6.65 -2.84
CA ASP A 39 -4.13 -5.72 -3.57
C ASP A 39 -4.64 -4.59 -2.68
N ARG A 40 -5.06 -4.94 -1.48
CA ARG A 40 -5.54 -3.93 -0.54
C ARG A 40 -4.42 -2.98 -0.14
N ALA A 41 -3.22 -3.52 0.08
CA ALA A 41 -2.09 -2.69 0.45
C ALA A 41 -1.72 -1.73 -0.68
N VAL A 42 -1.73 -2.21 -1.90
CA VAL A 42 -1.42 -1.37 -3.06
C VAL A 42 -2.42 -0.24 -3.19
N ARG A 43 -3.71 -0.54 -3.02
CA ARG A 43 -4.75 0.48 -3.08
C ARG A 43 -4.61 1.50 -1.96
N LEU A 44 -4.29 1.03 -0.78
CA LEU A 44 -4.10 1.91 0.35
C LEU A 44 -2.91 2.85 0.13
N ILE A 45 -1.82 2.31 -0.39
CA ILE A 45 -0.65 3.11 -0.70
C ILE A 45 -0.99 4.19 -1.72
N ALA A 46 -1.74 3.82 -2.76
CA ALA A 46 -2.15 4.77 -3.78
C ALA A 46 -3.01 5.88 -3.18
N GLN A 47 -3.92 5.51 -2.30
CA GLN A 47 -4.78 6.48 -1.64
C GLN A 47 -3.99 7.39 -0.73
N LEU A 48 -3.06 6.83 0.03
CA LEU A 48 -2.23 7.64 0.92
C LEU A 48 -1.38 8.63 0.14
N LYS A 49 -0.89 8.23 -1.02
CA LYS A 49 -0.13 9.15 -1.87
C LYS A 49 -0.99 10.31 -2.35
N GLN A 50 -2.23 10.02 -2.74
CA GLN A 50 -3.15 11.08 -3.14
C GLN A 50 -3.47 12.01 -1.99
N ASP A 51 -3.71 11.44 -0.82
CA ASP A 51 -4.03 12.24 0.37
C ASP A 51 -2.84 13.13 0.74
N LYS A 52 -1.64 12.58 0.65
CA LYS A 52 -0.44 13.36 0.93
C LYS A 52 -0.31 14.53 -0.03
N GLN A 53 -0.55 14.30 -1.32
CA GLN A 53 -0.49 15.38 -2.30
C GLN A 53 -1.52 16.45 -2.03
N ARG A 54 -2.75 16.04 -1.69
CA ARG A 54 -3.80 17.00 -1.35
C ARG A 54 -3.41 17.84 -0.16
N LEU A 55 -2.86 17.20 0.86
CA LEU A 55 -2.45 17.92 2.06
C LEU A 55 -1.31 18.88 1.77
N GLU A 56 -0.38 18.48 0.91
CA GLU A 56 0.73 19.37 0.52
C GLU A 56 0.22 20.60 -0.20
N VAL A 57 -0.76 20.42 -1.09
CA VAL A 57 -1.33 21.55 -1.80
C VAL A 57 -2.08 22.47 -0.83
N ARG A 58 -2.86 21.90 0.08
CA ARG A 58 -3.57 22.69 1.08
C ARG A 58 -2.62 23.47 1.97
N LEU A 59 -1.54 22.81 2.37
CA LEU A 59 -0.55 23.47 3.21
C LEU A 59 0.09 24.63 2.47
N ASP A 60 0.41 24.42 1.21
CA ASP A 60 1.00 25.48 0.39
C ASP A 60 0.05 26.65 0.24
N GLU A 61 -1.22 26.37 -0.03
CA GLU A 61 -2.23 27.42 -0.16
C GLU A 61 -2.42 28.18 1.14
N ALA A 62 -2.45 27.45 2.26
CA ALA A 62 -2.63 28.08 3.56
C ALA A 62 -1.42 28.95 3.89
N THR A 63 -0.22 28.51 3.55
CA THR A 63 0.99 29.26 3.79
C THR A 63 0.98 30.55 2.98
N ARG A 64 0.57 30.46 1.72
CA ARG A 64 0.48 31.65 0.87
C ARG A 64 -0.57 32.63 1.35
N ALA A 65 -1.73 32.12 1.75
CA ALA A 65 -2.80 32.96 2.26
C ALA A 65 -2.34 33.69 3.51
N ARG A 66 -1.61 33.00 4.37
CA ARG A 66 -1.10 33.59 5.58
C ARG A 66 -0.07 34.67 5.28
N ALA A 67 0.84 34.41 4.36
CA ALA A 67 1.84 35.40 3.97
C ALA A 67 1.18 36.65 3.38
N GLU A 68 0.12 36.44 2.60
CA GLU A 68 -0.62 37.53 2.01
C GLU A 68 -1.30 38.37 3.10
N ALA A 69 -1.91 37.70 4.07
CA ALA A 69 -2.57 38.39 5.17
C ALA A 69 -1.58 39.21 5.99
N VAL A 70 -0.41 38.63 6.26
CA VAL A 70 0.63 39.35 7.00
C VAL A 70 1.08 40.58 6.23
N ARG A 71 1.25 40.47 4.94
CA ARG A 71 1.66 41.59 4.11
C ARG A 71 0.63 42.71 4.14
N ARG A 72 -0.66 42.36 4.09
CA ARG A 72 -1.73 43.37 4.16
C ARG A 72 -1.73 44.09 5.48
N ILE A 73 -1.48 43.34 6.55
CA ILE A 73 -1.42 43.94 7.88
C ILE A 73 -0.25 44.91 7.96
N ASP A 74 0.91 44.51 7.44
CA ASP A 74 2.08 45.37 7.43
C ASP A 74 1.82 46.67 6.62
N ASP A 75 1.17 46.52 5.46
CA ASP A 75 0.84 47.69 4.64
C ASP A 75 -0.09 48.63 5.36
N LEU A 76 -1.07 48.08 6.07
CA LEU A 76 -1.99 48.92 6.83
C LEU A 76 -1.29 49.65 7.96
N LEU A 77 -0.39 48.94 8.66
CA LEU A 77 0.37 49.58 9.73
C LEU A 77 1.25 50.67 9.18
N ASP A 78 1.88 50.48 8.04
CA ASP A 78 2.69 51.48 7.41
C ASP A 78 1.85 52.74 7.07
N LYS A 79 0.63 52.52 6.57
CA LYS A 79 -0.25 53.63 6.26
C LYS A 79 -0.65 54.41 7.50
N ILE A 80 -0.93 53.67 8.58
CA ILE A 80 -1.27 54.33 9.85
C ILE A 80 -0.09 55.16 10.36
N ASP A 81 1.09 54.57 10.30
CA ASP A 81 2.32 55.30 10.71
C ASP A 81 2.52 56.54 9.88
N GLY A 82 2.23 56.48 8.60
CA GLY A 82 2.35 57.62 7.72
C GLY A 82 1.37 58.72 7.99
N LEU A 83 0.25 58.38 8.66
CA LEU A 83 -0.75 59.38 9.01
C LEU A 83 -0.43 60.08 10.33
N LEU A 84 0.37 59.44 11.13
CA LEU A 84 0.76 60.00 12.42
C LEU A 84 1.94 60.90 12.25
#